data_259356034272b63bd5e90eff7929fb45
#
_entry.id   259356034272b63bd5e90eff7929fb45
#
_cell.length_a   1.000
_cell.length_b   1.000
_cell.length_c   1.000
_cell.angle_alpha   90.00
_cell.angle_beta   90.00
_cell.angle_gamma   90.00
#
_symmetry.space_group_name_H-M   'P 1'
#
loop_
_entity.id
_entity.type
_entity.pdbx_description
1 polymer ?
#
loop_
_entity_poly.entity_id
_entity_poly.type
_entity_poly.pdbx_seq_one_letter_code
_entity_poly.pdbx_strand_id
1 'polypeptide(L)'
;MLERISLARVTAWSTRHRAAVLLVWVVGLVALAALATSRGGDYQQEFLSPGTDSKAAVDLLQDRFPDQAGDTITVVVQSDDGATSAEVRGVVDPLLATYADLPHVVSVASPWDDSAPQQVSSDGTIGYATLQLDVTGARFPGEEGARMIELAQDARDAGVTVELAGRGIENAESAGFGAEGPGLLVAAIILFIAFGSLVAAGLPLATAIFGVGVGLTGSMLLANLV
;
A
#
# COMPACT_ATOMS: atom_id res chain seq x y z
N MET A 1 -8.07 15.75 47.41
CA MET A 1 -7.61 17.13 47.25
C MET A 1 -6.73 17.14 45.97
N LEU A 2 -7.35 17.13 44.80
CA LEU A 2 -6.63 17.22 43.53
C LEU A 2 -6.26 18.70 43.34
N GLU A 3 -4.98 19.03 43.63
CA GLU A 3 -4.42 20.33 43.27
C GLU A 3 -4.72 20.63 41.82
N ARG A 4 -5.44 21.70 41.57
CA ARG A 4 -5.58 22.27 40.21
C ARG A 4 -4.17 22.65 39.76
N ILE A 5 -3.55 21.76 38.99
CA ILE A 5 -2.34 22.10 38.25
C ILE A 5 -2.75 23.30 37.38
N SER A 6 -2.33 24.49 37.76
CA SER A 6 -2.75 25.68 37.03
C SER A 6 -2.14 25.58 35.63
N LEU A 7 -2.98 25.59 34.59
CA LEU A 7 -2.57 25.57 33.19
C LEU A 7 -1.42 26.58 32.92
N ALA A 8 -1.40 27.68 33.63
CA ALA A 8 -0.35 28.69 33.59
C ALA A 8 1.03 28.17 34.04
N ARG A 9 1.10 27.24 34.99
CA ARG A 9 2.38 26.64 35.42
C ARG A 9 2.89 25.63 34.37
N VAL A 10 1.98 24.85 33.80
CA VAL A 10 2.34 23.88 32.75
C VAL A 10 2.86 24.61 31.52
N THR A 11 2.18 25.67 31.07
CA THR A 11 2.62 26.49 29.93
C THR A 11 3.96 27.17 30.19
N ALA A 12 4.15 27.79 31.36
CA ALA A 12 5.42 28.44 31.73
C ALA A 12 6.59 27.43 31.82
N TRP A 13 6.33 26.22 32.31
CA TRP A 13 7.32 25.16 32.40
C TRP A 13 7.67 24.63 30.99
N SER A 14 6.66 24.39 30.13
CA SER A 14 6.84 23.88 28.75
C SER A 14 7.61 24.87 27.89
N THR A 15 7.35 26.17 27.98
CA THR A 15 8.09 27.19 27.25
C THR A 15 9.54 27.32 27.70
N ARG A 16 9.80 27.16 29.01
CA ARG A 16 11.15 27.20 29.56
C ARG A 16 11.98 25.97 29.21
N HIS A 17 11.31 24.78 29.07
CA HIS A 17 11.95 23.49 28.80
C HIS A 17 11.54 22.92 27.42
N ARG A 18 11.39 23.81 26.43
CA ARG A 18 10.91 23.45 25.08
C ARG A 18 11.62 22.26 24.46
N ALA A 19 12.96 22.18 24.62
CA ALA A 19 13.75 21.08 24.09
C ALA A 19 13.42 19.74 24.80
N ALA A 20 13.24 19.77 26.12
CA ALA A 20 12.85 18.59 26.91
C ALA A 20 11.44 18.10 26.53
N VAL A 21 10.50 19.03 26.35
CA VAL A 21 9.14 18.71 25.93
C VAL A 21 9.15 18.06 24.53
N LEU A 22 9.88 18.63 23.56
CA LEU A 22 10.03 18.04 22.25
C LEU A 22 10.68 16.65 22.31
N LEU A 23 11.71 16.50 23.13
CA LEU A 23 12.38 15.22 23.32
C LEU A 23 11.44 14.15 23.89
N VAL A 24 10.62 14.49 24.87
CA VAL A 24 9.60 13.59 25.45
C VAL A 24 8.59 13.16 24.38
N TRP A 25 8.13 14.08 23.54
CA TRP A 25 7.22 13.75 22.44
C TRP A 25 7.86 12.83 21.40
N VAL A 26 9.09 13.12 20.98
CA VAL A 26 9.81 12.29 20.01
C VAL A 26 10.07 10.90 20.58
N VAL A 27 10.57 10.81 21.83
CA VAL A 27 10.82 9.53 22.50
C VAL A 27 9.51 8.76 22.69
N GLY A 28 8.43 9.46 23.08
CA GLY A 28 7.10 8.87 23.21
C GLY A 28 6.60 8.28 21.90
N LEU A 29 6.72 9.00 20.78
CA LEU A 29 6.32 8.54 19.47
C LEU A 29 7.16 7.33 19.02
N VAL A 30 8.49 7.39 19.18
CA VAL A 30 9.39 6.28 18.83
C VAL A 30 9.09 5.04 19.68
N ALA A 31 8.86 5.21 20.98
CA ALA A 31 8.50 4.11 21.86
C ALA A 31 7.14 3.50 21.48
N LEU A 32 6.15 4.35 21.15
CA LEU A 32 4.84 3.90 20.68
C LEU A 32 4.94 3.15 19.35
N ALA A 33 5.73 3.65 18.40
CA ALA A 33 5.99 3.00 17.12
C ALA A 33 6.70 1.65 17.31
N ALA A 34 7.73 1.59 18.14
CA ALA A 34 8.43 0.35 18.47
C ALA A 34 7.50 -0.67 19.15
N LEU A 35 6.60 -0.20 20.03
CA LEU A 35 5.61 -1.07 20.66
C LEU A 35 4.56 -1.57 19.64
N ALA A 36 4.12 -0.70 18.73
CA ALA A 36 3.19 -1.06 17.67
C ALA A 36 3.80 -2.10 16.70
N THR A 37 5.06 -1.95 16.32
CA THR A 37 5.75 -2.93 15.44
C THR A 37 6.06 -4.25 16.16
N SER A 38 6.28 -4.23 17.49
CA SER A 38 6.63 -5.44 18.26
C SER A 38 5.41 -6.22 18.78
N ARG A 39 4.28 -5.56 18.96
CA ARG A 39 3.04 -6.12 19.54
C ARG A 39 1.79 -5.77 18.76
N GLY A 40 1.90 -4.92 17.75
CA GLY A 40 0.79 -4.63 16.84
C GLY A 40 0.44 -5.91 16.09
N GLY A 41 -0.83 -6.27 16.08
CA GLY A 41 -1.32 -7.32 15.19
C GLY A 41 -1.11 -6.90 13.74
N ASP A 42 -0.99 -7.86 12.85
CA ASP A 42 -1.06 -7.60 11.41
C ASP A 42 -2.35 -6.83 11.14
N TYR A 43 -2.20 -5.55 10.76
CA TYR A 43 -3.33 -4.73 10.36
C TYR A 43 -3.76 -5.20 8.96
N GLN A 44 -4.24 -6.44 8.92
CA GLN A 44 -4.83 -6.98 7.71
C GLN A 44 -6.25 -6.43 7.65
N GLN A 45 -6.53 -5.73 6.59
CA GLN A 45 -7.92 -5.43 6.23
C GLN A 45 -8.59 -6.76 5.82
N GLU A 46 -8.73 -7.67 6.76
CA GLU A 46 -9.64 -8.79 6.58
C GLU A 46 -11.06 -8.21 6.65
N PHE A 47 -11.67 -8.02 5.50
CA PHE A 47 -13.08 -7.62 5.41
C PHE A 47 -14.04 -8.72 5.89
N LEU A 48 -13.50 -9.83 6.37
CA LEU A 48 -14.25 -10.98 6.85
C LEU A 48 -14.32 -10.92 8.38
N SER A 49 -15.51 -10.65 8.89
CA SER A 49 -15.73 -10.67 10.34
C SER A 49 -15.50 -12.08 10.92
N PRO A 50 -14.80 -12.22 12.05
CA PRO A 50 -14.64 -13.50 12.73
C PRO A 50 -15.97 -14.15 13.04
N GLY A 51 -16.08 -15.48 12.84
CA GLY A 51 -17.29 -16.24 13.16
C GLY A 51 -18.42 -16.16 12.12
N THR A 52 -18.14 -15.64 10.93
CA THR A 52 -19.11 -15.65 9.82
C THR A 52 -18.91 -16.89 8.91
N ASP A 53 -19.97 -17.32 8.23
CA ASP A 53 -19.91 -18.41 7.25
C ASP A 53 -18.92 -18.08 6.11
N SER A 54 -18.80 -16.81 5.73
CA SER A 54 -17.82 -16.35 4.73
C SER A 54 -16.38 -16.59 5.19
N LYS A 55 -16.07 -16.32 6.46
CA LYS A 55 -14.73 -16.60 7.02
C LYS A 55 -14.47 -18.10 7.04
N ALA A 56 -15.43 -18.90 7.47
CA ALA A 56 -15.29 -20.35 7.47
C ALA A 56 -15.09 -20.93 6.06
N ALA A 57 -15.74 -20.37 5.05
CA ALA A 57 -15.54 -20.76 3.65
C ALA A 57 -14.12 -20.43 3.16
N VAL A 58 -13.60 -19.24 3.47
CA VAL A 58 -12.23 -18.83 3.12
C VAL A 58 -11.20 -19.70 3.85
N ASP A 59 -11.39 -19.97 5.14
CA ASP A 59 -10.51 -20.84 5.91
C ASP A 59 -10.47 -22.27 5.31
N LEU A 60 -11.64 -22.79 4.91
CA LEU A 60 -11.73 -24.09 4.23
C LEU A 60 -11.02 -24.06 2.86
N LEU A 61 -11.14 -22.98 2.12
CA LEU A 61 -10.44 -22.80 0.85
C LEU A 61 -8.93 -22.81 1.05
N GLN A 62 -8.43 -22.06 2.04
CA GLN A 62 -7.02 -22.00 2.39
C GLN A 62 -6.49 -23.38 2.82
N ASP A 63 -7.26 -24.14 3.60
CA ASP A 63 -6.86 -25.46 4.07
C ASP A 63 -6.83 -26.52 2.96
N ARG A 64 -7.76 -26.45 2.00
CA ARG A 64 -7.96 -27.47 0.98
C ARG A 64 -7.35 -27.12 -0.38
N PHE A 65 -7.23 -25.85 -0.69
CA PHE A 65 -6.78 -25.32 -1.97
C PHE A 65 -5.85 -24.12 -1.75
N PRO A 66 -4.70 -24.29 -1.07
CA PRO A 66 -3.80 -23.17 -0.74
C PRO A 66 -3.37 -22.37 -1.97
N ASP A 67 -3.14 -23.05 -3.10
CA ASP A 67 -2.72 -22.43 -4.36
C ASP A 67 -3.80 -21.56 -5.03
N GLN A 68 -5.05 -21.65 -4.57
CA GLN A 68 -6.20 -20.89 -5.10
C GLN A 68 -6.80 -19.93 -4.05
N ALA A 69 -6.28 -19.95 -2.85
CA ALA A 69 -6.80 -19.19 -1.74
C ALA A 69 -6.22 -17.76 -1.64
N GLY A 70 -5.20 -17.46 -2.41
CA GLY A 70 -4.61 -16.13 -2.49
C GLY A 70 -5.43 -15.17 -3.36
N ASP A 71 -5.03 -13.90 -3.33
CA ASP A 71 -5.60 -12.87 -4.19
C ASP A 71 -5.06 -13.00 -5.62
N THR A 72 -5.65 -12.25 -6.54
CA THR A 72 -5.21 -12.18 -7.93
C THR A 72 -4.65 -10.81 -8.27
N ILE A 73 -3.67 -10.79 -9.19
CA ILE A 73 -3.23 -9.57 -9.89
C ILE A 73 -3.69 -9.67 -11.32
N THR A 74 -4.30 -8.62 -11.82
CA THR A 74 -4.73 -8.52 -13.21
C THR A 74 -3.74 -7.66 -13.99
N VAL A 75 -3.24 -8.18 -15.10
CA VAL A 75 -2.38 -7.46 -16.06
C VAL A 75 -3.22 -7.11 -17.27
N VAL A 76 -3.55 -5.84 -17.44
CA VAL A 76 -4.33 -5.35 -18.58
C VAL A 76 -3.37 -4.87 -19.67
N VAL A 77 -3.62 -5.33 -20.88
CA VAL A 77 -2.83 -4.97 -22.06
C VAL A 77 -3.73 -4.26 -23.05
N GLN A 78 -3.31 -3.11 -23.53
CA GLN A 78 -4.04 -2.35 -24.55
C GLN A 78 -3.11 -2.04 -25.73
N SER A 79 -3.64 -2.26 -26.94
CA SER A 79 -2.98 -1.88 -28.19
C SER A 79 -4.01 -1.57 -29.26
N ASP A 80 -3.80 -0.49 -30.01
CA ASP A 80 -4.63 -0.10 -31.15
C ASP A 80 -4.48 -1.09 -32.32
N ASP A 81 -3.33 -1.77 -32.40
CA ASP A 81 -3.04 -2.82 -33.42
C ASP A 81 -3.62 -4.18 -33.03
N GLY A 82 -4.34 -4.26 -31.93
CA GLY A 82 -4.95 -5.48 -31.38
C GLY A 82 -4.09 -6.15 -30.31
N ALA A 83 -4.72 -6.43 -29.18
CA ALA A 83 -4.07 -7.04 -28.01
C ALA A 83 -3.50 -8.46 -28.29
N THR A 84 -4.00 -9.14 -29.32
CA THR A 84 -3.56 -10.49 -29.72
C THR A 84 -2.55 -10.49 -30.85
N SER A 85 -2.10 -9.32 -31.33
CA SER A 85 -1.13 -9.22 -32.41
C SER A 85 0.22 -9.87 -32.04
N ALA A 86 0.96 -10.33 -33.07
CA ALA A 86 2.27 -10.93 -32.81
C ALA A 86 3.28 -9.96 -32.18
N GLU A 87 3.12 -8.68 -32.46
CA GLU A 87 3.96 -7.62 -31.92
C GLU A 87 3.70 -7.46 -30.41
N VAL A 88 2.44 -7.38 -30.00
CA VAL A 88 2.05 -7.31 -28.58
C VAL A 88 2.48 -8.57 -27.83
N ARG A 89 2.28 -9.75 -28.40
CA ARG A 89 2.74 -11.01 -27.81
C ARG A 89 4.26 -11.03 -27.62
N GLY A 90 5.00 -10.48 -28.57
CA GLY A 90 6.47 -10.40 -28.46
C GLY A 90 6.97 -9.61 -27.26
N VAL A 91 6.17 -8.66 -26.74
CA VAL A 91 6.46 -7.86 -25.54
C VAL A 91 5.85 -8.51 -24.28
N VAL A 92 4.60 -8.96 -24.37
CA VAL A 92 3.82 -9.39 -23.20
C VAL A 92 4.16 -10.82 -22.77
N ASP A 93 4.45 -11.75 -23.69
CA ASP A 93 4.78 -13.13 -23.31
C ASP A 93 6.05 -13.21 -22.43
N PRO A 94 7.17 -12.52 -22.75
CA PRO A 94 8.33 -12.47 -21.86
C PRO A 94 8.02 -11.80 -20.51
N LEU A 95 7.16 -10.76 -20.50
CA LEU A 95 6.73 -10.09 -19.30
C LEU A 95 5.95 -11.04 -18.38
N LEU A 96 4.95 -11.74 -18.91
CA LEU A 96 4.16 -12.71 -18.16
C LEU A 96 5.02 -13.89 -17.67
N ALA A 97 5.99 -14.34 -18.46
CA ALA A 97 6.96 -15.35 -18.04
C ALA A 97 7.80 -14.86 -16.85
N THR A 98 8.26 -13.62 -16.90
CA THR A 98 9.01 -13.00 -15.77
C THR A 98 8.14 -12.90 -14.53
N TYR A 99 6.85 -12.54 -14.66
CA TYR A 99 5.92 -12.51 -13.54
C TYR A 99 5.64 -13.89 -12.94
N ALA A 100 5.59 -14.93 -13.80
CA ALA A 100 5.40 -16.31 -13.35
C ALA A 100 6.55 -16.84 -12.46
N ASP A 101 7.76 -16.28 -12.65
CA ASP A 101 8.95 -16.64 -11.87
C ASP A 101 9.06 -15.86 -10.54
N LEU A 102 8.16 -14.90 -10.28
CA LEU A 102 8.18 -14.12 -9.03
C LEU A 102 7.68 -14.96 -7.85
N PRO A 103 8.22 -14.72 -6.65
CA PRO A 103 7.72 -15.32 -5.43
C PRO A 103 6.22 -15.07 -5.25
N HIS A 104 5.51 -16.05 -4.73
CA HIS A 104 4.09 -16.01 -4.48
C HIS A 104 3.17 -15.98 -5.70
N VAL A 105 3.69 -16.04 -6.93
CA VAL A 105 2.89 -16.26 -8.14
C VAL A 105 2.80 -17.76 -8.41
N VAL A 106 1.60 -18.31 -8.37
CA VAL A 106 1.34 -19.77 -8.54
C VAL A 106 1.05 -20.11 -9.99
N SER A 107 0.28 -19.26 -10.66
CA SER A 107 -0.07 -19.47 -12.06
C SER A 107 -0.39 -18.16 -12.77
N VAL A 108 -0.21 -18.17 -14.07
CA VAL A 108 -0.52 -17.07 -14.97
C VAL A 108 -1.47 -17.59 -16.05
N ALA A 109 -2.68 -17.02 -16.10
CA ALA A 109 -3.62 -17.26 -17.19
C ALA A 109 -3.46 -16.16 -18.24
N SER A 110 -2.97 -16.54 -19.42
CA SER A 110 -2.73 -15.61 -20.54
C SER A 110 -4.03 -15.28 -21.27
N PRO A 111 -4.21 -14.04 -21.78
CA PRO A 111 -5.40 -13.67 -22.55
C PRO A 111 -5.54 -14.41 -23.88
N TRP A 112 -4.50 -15.06 -24.34
CA TRP A 112 -4.51 -15.88 -25.57
C TRP A 112 -4.51 -17.38 -25.35
N ASP A 113 -4.74 -17.82 -24.11
CA ASP A 113 -4.96 -19.24 -23.85
C ASP A 113 -6.33 -19.67 -24.38
N ASP A 114 -6.37 -20.79 -25.08
CA ASP A 114 -7.61 -21.34 -25.68
C ASP A 114 -8.71 -21.60 -24.63
N SER A 115 -8.31 -21.74 -23.36
CA SER A 115 -9.20 -21.93 -22.22
C SER A 115 -9.82 -20.64 -21.67
N ALA A 116 -9.37 -19.47 -22.14
CA ALA A 116 -9.76 -18.15 -21.62
C ALA A 116 -10.29 -17.17 -22.69
N PRO A 117 -11.26 -17.57 -23.55
CA PRO A 117 -11.72 -16.76 -24.68
C PRO A 117 -12.40 -15.45 -24.28
N GLN A 118 -12.70 -15.24 -23.01
CA GLN A 118 -13.34 -14.03 -22.47
C GLN A 118 -12.33 -13.00 -21.96
N GLN A 119 -11.05 -13.25 -22.05
CA GLN A 119 -9.99 -12.34 -21.57
C GLN A 119 -9.58 -11.31 -22.65
N VAL A 120 -10.24 -11.28 -23.77
CA VAL A 120 -10.03 -10.28 -24.84
C VAL A 120 -11.35 -9.57 -25.11
N SER A 121 -11.29 -8.24 -25.24
CA SER A 121 -12.44 -7.41 -25.56
C SER A 121 -13.03 -7.75 -26.93
N SER A 122 -14.31 -7.45 -27.15
CA SER A 122 -15.01 -7.77 -28.41
C SER A 122 -14.43 -7.06 -29.63
N ASP A 123 -13.78 -5.91 -29.44
CA ASP A 123 -13.06 -5.16 -30.49
C ASP A 123 -11.60 -5.61 -30.65
N GLY A 124 -11.13 -6.50 -29.79
CA GLY A 124 -9.80 -7.05 -29.83
C GLY A 124 -8.66 -6.12 -29.38
N THR A 125 -8.97 -4.92 -28.90
CA THR A 125 -7.96 -3.90 -28.52
C THR A 125 -7.43 -4.06 -27.11
N ILE A 126 -8.18 -4.69 -26.21
CA ILE A 126 -7.83 -4.91 -24.82
C ILE A 126 -7.79 -6.41 -24.53
N GLY A 127 -6.74 -6.84 -23.87
CA GLY A 127 -6.61 -8.17 -23.30
C GLY A 127 -6.22 -8.08 -21.83
N TYR A 128 -6.52 -9.11 -21.02
CA TYR A 128 -6.01 -9.18 -19.67
C TYR A 128 -5.50 -10.58 -19.32
N ALA A 129 -4.40 -10.63 -18.61
CA ALA A 129 -3.90 -11.82 -17.94
C ALA A 129 -4.26 -11.80 -16.46
N THR A 130 -4.42 -12.95 -15.86
CA THR A 130 -4.66 -13.09 -14.42
C THR A 130 -3.53 -13.89 -13.79
N LEU A 131 -2.88 -13.30 -12.78
CA LEU A 131 -1.88 -13.96 -11.96
C LEU A 131 -2.54 -14.40 -10.66
N GLN A 132 -2.49 -15.68 -10.36
CA GLN A 132 -2.95 -16.23 -9.08
C GLN A 132 -1.80 -16.18 -8.09
N LEU A 133 -2.07 -15.67 -6.89
CA LEU A 133 -1.13 -15.65 -5.77
C LEU A 133 -1.45 -16.78 -4.79
N ASP A 134 -0.45 -17.23 -4.03
CA ASP A 134 -0.61 -18.12 -2.85
C ASP A 134 -0.82 -17.34 -1.54
N VAL A 135 -0.75 -16.01 -1.61
CA VAL A 135 -0.94 -15.10 -0.48
C VAL A 135 -2.03 -14.08 -0.78
N THR A 136 -2.57 -13.47 0.27
CA THR A 136 -3.45 -12.31 0.10
C THR A 136 -2.63 -11.10 -0.38
N GLY A 137 -3.25 -10.20 -1.15
CA GLY A 137 -2.58 -9.00 -1.64
C GLY A 137 -1.98 -8.13 -0.53
N ALA A 138 -2.57 -8.17 0.67
CA ALA A 138 -2.01 -7.48 1.85
C ALA A 138 -0.66 -8.08 2.31
N ARG A 139 -0.40 -9.36 2.04
CA ARG A 139 0.85 -10.06 2.36
C ARG A 139 1.82 -10.13 1.19
N PHE A 140 1.37 -9.73 0.01
CA PHE A 140 2.25 -9.72 -1.17
C PHE A 140 3.39 -8.72 -0.94
N PRO A 141 4.67 -9.13 -1.14
CA PRO A 141 5.80 -8.25 -0.85
C PRO A 141 5.77 -6.98 -1.71
N GLY A 142 5.87 -5.82 -1.06
CA GLY A 142 5.85 -4.53 -1.77
C GLY A 142 6.99 -4.37 -2.78
N GLU A 143 8.14 -5.00 -2.53
CA GLU A 143 9.29 -5.00 -3.46
C GLU A 143 8.95 -5.74 -4.76
N GLU A 144 8.23 -6.86 -4.68
CA GLU A 144 7.79 -7.60 -5.86
C GLU A 144 6.72 -6.83 -6.65
N GLY A 145 5.79 -6.20 -5.94
CA GLY A 145 4.81 -5.32 -6.58
C GLY A 145 5.46 -4.14 -7.30
N ALA A 146 6.44 -3.48 -6.67
CA ALA A 146 7.20 -2.39 -7.28
C ALA A 146 7.98 -2.86 -8.52
N ARG A 147 8.59 -4.05 -8.46
CA ARG A 147 9.27 -4.67 -9.59
C ARG A 147 8.32 -4.98 -10.75
N MET A 148 7.12 -5.46 -10.46
CA MET A 148 6.09 -5.68 -11.48
C MET A 148 5.70 -4.38 -12.18
N ILE A 149 5.54 -3.30 -11.42
CA ILE A 149 5.23 -1.96 -11.94
C ILE A 149 6.37 -1.45 -12.85
N GLU A 150 7.63 -1.62 -12.45
CA GLU A 150 8.79 -1.24 -13.25
C GLU A 150 8.82 -2.00 -14.59
N LEU A 151 8.65 -3.32 -14.57
CA LEU A 151 8.60 -4.15 -15.77
C LEU A 151 7.42 -3.78 -16.69
N ALA A 152 6.27 -3.39 -16.14
CA ALA A 152 5.14 -2.89 -16.92
C ALA A 152 5.47 -1.55 -17.60
N GLN A 153 6.28 -0.68 -16.95
CA GLN A 153 6.74 0.57 -17.57
C GLN A 153 7.69 0.31 -18.72
N ASP A 154 8.60 -0.66 -18.61
CA ASP A 154 9.48 -1.08 -19.71
C ASP A 154 8.69 -1.56 -20.93
N ALA A 155 7.58 -2.28 -20.73
CA ALA A 155 6.69 -2.71 -21.80
C ALA A 155 6.00 -1.52 -22.49
N ARG A 156 5.64 -0.48 -21.75
CA ARG A 156 5.10 0.77 -22.32
C ARG A 156 6.12 1.49 -23.20
N ASP A 157 7.38 1.51 -22.77
CA ASP A 157 8.47 2.09 -23.55
C ASP A 157 8.69 1.31 -24.88
N ALA A 158 8.33 0.03 -24.89
CA ALA A 158 8.30 -0.81 -26.11
C ALA A 158 7.02 -0.62 -26.97
N GLY A 159 6.12 0.29 -26.59
CA GLY A 159 4.93 0.66 -27.38
C GLY A 159 3.64 -0.11 -27.02
N VAL A 160 3.65 -0.94 -25.96
CA VAL A 160 2.48 -1.67 -25.48
C VAL A 160 2.02 -1.09 -24.15
N THR A 161 0.78 -0.61 -24.07
CA THR A 161 0.23 -0.13 -22.79
C THR A 161 -0.08 -1.31 -21.88
N VAL A 162 0.63 -1.41 -20.76
CA VAL A 162 0.41 -2.43 -19.73
C VAL A 162 0.05 -1.74 -18.41
N GLU A 163 -1.08 -2.14 -17.83
CA GLU A 163 -1.56 -1.67 -16.53
C GLU A 163 -1.72 -2.87 -15.59
N LEU A 164 -1.44 -2.63 -14.32
CA LEU A 164 -1.56 -3.63 -13.27
C LEU A 164 -2.67 -3.24 -12.30
N ALA A 165 -3.47 -4.22 -11.88
CA ALA A 165 -4.51 -4.01 -10.88
C ALA A 165 -4.52 -5.17 -9.87
N GLY A 166 -4.86 -4.85 -8.62
CA GLY A 166 -4.94 -5.81 -7.53
C GLY A 166 -4.34 -5.27 -6.25
N ARG A 167 -4.78 -5.81 -5.11
CA ARG A 167 -4.33 -5.32 -3.79
C ARG A 167 -2.83 -5.36 -3.57
N GLY A 168 -2.13 -6.35 -4.12
CA GLY A 168 -0.67 -6.42 -4.03
C GLY A 168 0.01 -5.23 -4.71
N ILE A 169 -0.54 -4.79 -5.85
CA ILE A 169 -0.04 -3.63 -6.60
C ILE A 169 -0.40 -2.31 -5.89
N GLU A 170 -1.66 -2.16 -5.43
CA GLU A 170 -2.11 -0.99 -4.67
C GLU A 170 -1.27 -0.76 -3.42
N ASN A 171 -0.89 -1.84 -2.71
CA ASN A 171 -0.01 -1.75 -1.56
C ASN A 171 1.41 -1.32 -1.95
N ALA A 172 1.95 -1.82 -3.06
CA ALA A 172 3.26 -1.42 -3.56
C ALA A 172 3.31 0.06 -3.99
N GLU A 173 2.26 0.54 -4.65
CA GLU A 173 2.10 1.96 -5.01
C GLU A 173 1.98 2.84 -3.76
N SER A 174 1.25 2.37 -2.74
CA SER A 174 1.01 3.12 -1.50
C SER A 174 2.25 3.13 -0.58
N ALA A 175 3.13 2.14 -0.67
CA ALA A 175 4.35 2.05 0.14
C ALA A 175 5.42 3.08 -0.26
N GLY A 176 5.31 3.68 -1.44
CA GLY A 176 6.15 4.79 -1.87
C GLY A 176 5.63 6.13 -1.32
N PHE A 177 6.55 7.06 -0.98
CA PHE A 177 6.22 8.48 -0.70
C PHE A 177 5.65 9.22 -1.94
N GLY A 178 4.99 8.49 -2.87
CA GLY A 178 4.67 8.98 -4.20
C GLY A 178 3.72 10.18 -4.23
N ALA A 179 2.53 10.06 -3.65
CA ALA A 179 1.50 11.11 -3.71
C ALA A 179 1.52 12.06 -2.50
N GLU A 180 1.93 11.55 -1.33
CA GLU A 180 1.91 12.32 -0.07
C GLU A 180 3.08 13.29 0.06
N GLY A 181 4.25 12.95 -0.47
CA GLY A 181 5.45 13.77 -0.42
C GLY A 181 5.29 15.14 -1.10
N PRO A 182 4.85 15.22 -2.35
CA PRO A 182 4.55 16.47 -3.04
C PRO A 182 3.50 17.30 -2.30
N GLY A 183 2.44 16.66 -1.79
CA GLY A 183 1.40 17.33 -1.00
C GLY A 183 1.95 18.00 0.27
N LEU A 184 2.78 17.27 1.01
CA LEU A 184 3.44 17.79 2.23
C LEU A 184 4.39 18.96 1.89
N LEU A 185 5.13 18.87 0.79
CA LEU A 185 6.04 19.93 0.33
C LEU A 185 5.29 21.19 -0.06
N VAL A 186 4.20 21.08 -0.82
CA VAL A 186 3.34 22.21 -1.19
C VAL A 186 2.73 22.84 0.07
N ALA A 187 2.23 22.03 1.02
CA ALA A 187 1.72 22.52 2.29
C ALA A 187 2.80 23.29 3.08
N ALA A 188 4.03 22.78 3.12
CA ALA A 188 5.16 23.43 3.78
C ALA A 188 5.47 24.80 3.14
N ILE A 189 5.47 24.89 1.81
CA ILE A 189 5.70 26.14 1.08
C ILE A 189 4.59 27.16 1.38
N ILE A 190 3.32 26.75 1.33
CA ILE A 190 2.18 27.63 1.61
C ILE A 190 2.27 28.15 3.06
N LEU A 191 2.54 27.25 4.02
CA LEU A 191 2.69 27.65 5.43
C LEU A 191 3.87 28.62 5.62
N PHE A 192 4.99 28.39 4.92
CA PHE A 192 6.14 29.27 5.00
C PHE A 192 5.82 30.66 4.46
N ILE A 193 5.12 30.75 3.33
CA ILE A 193 4.67 32.05 2.76
C ILE A 193 3.69 32.75 3.71
N ALA A 194 2.72 32.01 4.26
CA ALA A 194 1.70 32.56 5.14
C ALA A 194 2.25 33.08 6.46
N PHE A 195 3.20 32.36 7.07
CA PHE A 195 3.76 32.73 8.37
C PHE A 195 5.06 33.54 8.30
N GLY A 196 5.71 33.57 7.13
CA GLY A 196 6.96 34.32 6.93
C GLY A 196 8.16 33.80 7.78
N SER A 197 8.02 32.64 8.43
CA SER A 197 9.01 32.07 9.31
C SER A 197 9.00 30.54 9.24
N LEU A 198 10.18 29.97 9.07
CA LEU A 198 10.35 28.50 9.01
C LEU A 198 9.95 27.81 10.33
N VAL A 199 10.20 28.45 11.46
CA VAL A 199 9.80 27.94 12.77
C VAL A 199 8.29 27.98 12.96
N ALA A 200 7.63 29.07 12.54
CA ALA A 200 6.19 29.20 12.64
C ALA A 200 5.45 28.25 11.69
N ALA A 201 5.98 28.06 10.46
CA ALA A 201 5.46 27.10 9.48
C ALA A 201 5.69 25.63 9.92
N GLY A 202 6.81 25.36 10.55
CA GLY A 202 7.16 24.00 11.01
C GLY A 202 6.30 23.50 12.16
N LEU A 203 5.71 24.38 12.96
CA LEU A 203 4.95 24.00 14.15
C LEU A 203 3.64 23.26 13.81
N PRO A 204 2.79 23.75 12.86
CA PRO A 204 1.63 22.98 12.39
C PRO A 204 2.00 21.66 11.73
N LEU A 205 3.06 21.63 10.92
CA LEU A 205 3.54 20.40 10.28
C LEU A 205 4.01 19.37 11.30
N ALA A 206 4.80 19.78 12.28
CA ALA A 206 5.23 18.90 13.37
C ALA A 206 4.03 18.34 14.14
N THR A 207 3.07 19.18 14.52
CA THR A 207 1.86 18.71 15.23
C THR A 207 1.02 17.77 14.40
N ALA A 208 0.92 17.97 13.09
CA ALA A 208 0.22 17.06 12.17
C ALA A 208 0.92 15.70 12.09
N ILE A 209 2.25 15.69 11.90
CA ILE A 209 3.04 14.44 11.85
C ILE A 209 2.92 13.65 13.16
N PHE A 210 3.04 14.34 14.30
CA PHE A 210 2.87 13.71 15.61
C PHE A 210 1.44 13.19 15.82
N GLY A 211 0.42 13.97 15.43
CA GLY A 211 -0.97 13.58 15.56
C GLY A 211 -1.31 12.34 14.73
N VAL A 212 -0.88 12.30 13.46
CA VAL A 212 -1.06 11.15 12.58
C VAL A 212 -0.26 9.95 13.09
N GLY A 213 1.00 10.15 13.47
CA GLY A 213 1.85 9.07 13.98
C GLY A 213 1.29 8.42 15.25
N VAL A 214 0.83 9.22 16.21
CA VAL A 214 0.19 8.71 17.43
C VAL A 214 -1.15 8.04 17.12
N GLY A 215 -1.94 8.60 16.19
CA GLY A 215 -3.22 8.03 15.78
C GLY A 215 -3.04 6.65 15.12
N LEU A 216 -2.15 6.52 14.17
CA LEU A 216 -1.89 5.25 13.48
C LEU A 216 -1.33 4.18 14.42
N THR A 217 -0.29 4.52 15.19
CA THR A 217 0.31 3.57 16.13
C THR A 217 -0.64 3.20 17.28
N GLY A 218 -1.47 4.14 17.72
CA GLY A 218 -2.52 3.89 18.70
C GLY A 218 -3.58 2.93 18.15
N SER A 219 -4.03 3.12 16.91
CA SER A 219 -4.98 2.22 16.25
C SER A 219 -4.43 0.80 16.11
N MET A 220 -3.15 0.66 15.71
CA MET A 220 -2.49 -0.65 15.62
C MET A 220 -2.43 -1.39 16.96
N LEU A 221 -2.19 -0.67 18.04
CA LEU A 221 -2.15 -1.26 19.39
C LEU A 221 -3.55 -1.63 19.89
N LEU A 222 -4.57 -0.81 19.60
CA LEU A 222 -5.96 -1.09 19.97
C LEU A 222 -6.54 -2.26 19.18
N ALA A 223 -6.20 -2.41 17.90
CA ALA A 223 -6.63 -3.53 17.08
C ALA A 223 -6.19 -4.90 17.63
N ASN A 224 -5.12 -4.94 18.42
CA ASN A 224 -4.64 -6.17 19.05
C ASN A 224 -5.37 -6.51 20.37
N LEU A 225 -6.27 -5.62 20.85
CA LEU A 225 -7.03 -5.82 22.09
C LEU A 225 -8.48 -6.28 21.83
N VAL A 226 -8.90 -6.28 20.58
CA VAL A 226 -10.25 -6.66 20.13
C VAL A 226 -10.21 -7.96 19.34
#